data_9624da91fcbc9a74431d299247b11d22
#
_entry.id   9624da91fcbc9a74431d299247b11d22
#
_cell.length_a   1.000
_cell.length_b   1.000
_cell.length_c   1.000
_cell.angle_alpha   90.00
_cell.angle_beta   90.00
_cell.angle_gamma   90.00
#
_symmetry.space_group_name_H-M   'P 1'
#
loop_
_entity.id
_entity.type
_entity.pdbx_description
1 polymer ?
#
loop_
_entity_poly.entity_id
_entity_poly.type
_entity_poly.pdbx_seq_one_letter_code
_entity_poly.pdbx_strand_id
1 'polypeptide(L)'
;QRGGTPEAQAHAPRRTEPERPVFTGPAAGGLEEIYNADSSFSAEEFLRGAKAAYTMIVGAYSRGDRAALRPLLDDDVYEAWDAAIKARETSSDRAFELLRIKRAEIDRADLDAGIARVSVRYEADLGDGEVTRTAKEIWTFKREVGSQDPNWLLDDVDVAA
;
A
#
# COMPACT_ATOMS: atom_id res chain seq x y z
N GLN A 1 48.94 -12.66 37.16
CA GLN A 1 48.47 -12.62 37.05
C GLN A 1 47.57 -12.30 36.54
N ARG A 2 46.98 -12.26 36.24
CA ARG A 2 46.18 -12.10 35.90
C ARG A 2 45.59 -11.56 35.15
N GLY A 3 45.56 -11.33 34.60
CA GLY A 3 45.04 -10.47 33.92
C GLY A 3 44.13 -10.67 32.88
N GLY A 4 43.94 -11.11 32.03
CA GLY A 4 43.07 -11.28 30.89
C GLY A 4 41.63 -10.95 31.02
N THR A 5 41.22 -10.57 32.16
CA THR A 5 39.84 -10.37 32.36
C THR A 5 39.21 -9.21 31.66
N PRO A 6 39.88 -8.13 31.46
CA PRO A 6 39.23 -6.97 30.89
C PRO A 6 38.64 -7.19 29.52
N GLU A 7 39.28 -8.05 28.77
CA GLU A 7 38.77 -8.27 27.43
C GLU A 7 37.41 -8.88 27.42
N ALA A 8 37.18 -9.81 28.30
CA ALA A 8 35.91 -10.46 28.38
C ALA A 8 34.83 -9.46 28.67
N GLN A 9 35.13 -8.50 29.50
CA GLN A 9 34.14 -7.50 29.82
C GLN A 9 33.91 -6.50 28.68
N ALA A 10 34.99 -6.19 28.00
CA ALA A 10 34.88 -5.30 26.88
C ALA A 10 34.01 -5.88 25.79
N HIS A 11 33.90 -7.18 25.77
CA HIS A 11 33.08 -7.84 24.76
C HIS A 11 31.73 -8.27 25.26
N ALA A 12 31.29 -7.71 26.36
CA ALA A 12 29.92 -7.92 26.78
C ALA A 12 29.01 -7.54 25.64
N PRO A 13 27.92 -8.28 25.46
CA PRO A 13 27.08 -8.03 24.31
C PRO A 13 26.66 -6.58 24.27
N ARG A 14 27.03 -5.95 23.21
CA ARG A 14 26.60 -4.60 22.99
C ARG A 14 25.17 -4.69 22.53
N ARG A 15 24.30 -3.96 23.18
CA ARG A 15 22.95 -3.89 22.70
C ARG A 15 22.98 -3.26 21.32
N THR A 16 22.53 -4.01 20.34
CA THR A 16 22.44 -3.50 18.99
C THR A 16 21.10 -2.83 18.83
N GLU A 17 21.12 -1.57 18.60
CA GLU A 17 19.88 -0.88 18.25
C GLU A 17 19.54 -1.25 16.82
N PRO A 18 18.24 -1.41 16.52
CA PRO A 18 17.84 -1.63 15.13
C PRO A 18 18.33 -0.47 14.29
N GLU A 19 18.91 -0.80 13.19
CA GLU A 19 19.34 0.23 12.26
C GLU A 19 18.11 0.92 11.72
N ARG A 20 18.22 2.24 11.55
CA ARG A 20 17.17 2.97 10.87
C ARG A 20 17.10 2.48 9.42
N PRO A 21 15.91 2.25 8.90
CA PRO A 21 15.80 1.87 7.51
C PRO A 21 16.29 3.00 6.63
N VAL A 22 16.87 2.64 5.51
CA VAL A 22 17.28 3.60 4.50
C VAL A 22 16.25 3.53 3.38
N PHE A 23 15.58 4.64 3.14
CA PHE A 23 14.60 4.72 2.08
C PHE A 23 15.27 5.26 0.82
N THR A 24 14.91 4.70 -0.31
CA THR A 24 15.47 5.10 -1.60
C THR A 24 14.33 5.36 -2.58
N GLY A 25 14.68 5.92 -3.73
CA GLY A 25 13.71 6.18 -4.77
C GLY A 25 12.99 7.51 -4.60
N PRO A 26 11.98 7.76 -5.45
CA PRO A 26 11.33 9.07 -5.48
C PRO A 26 10.55 9.41 -4.22
N ALA A 27 10.15 8.42 -3.45
CA ALA A 27 9.35 8.64 -2.25
C ALA A 27 10.19 8.69 -0.97
N ALA A 28 11.53 8.62 -1.08
CA ALA A 28 12.39 8.45 0.09
C ALA A 28 12.14 9.47 1.20
N GLY A 29 12.03 10.75 0.84
CA GLY A 29 11.84 11.81 1.83
C GLY A 29 10.51 11.67 2.59
N GLY A 30 9.44 11.39 1.88
CA GLY A 30 8.13 11.21 2.50
C GLY A 30 8.06 9.96 3.35
N LEU A 31 8.68 8.88 2.89
CA LEU A 31 8.73 7.64 3.67
C LEU A 31 9.49 7.85 4.98
N GLU A 32 10.56 8.63 4.92
CA GLU A 32 11.32 8.96 6.13
C GLU A 32 10.49 9.78 7.10
N GLU A 33 9.71 10.74 6.61
CA GLU A 33 8.82 11.52 7.46
C GLU A 33 7.80 10.62 8.16
N ILE A 34 7.23 9.68 7.44
CA ILE A 34 6.27 8.74 8.02
C ILE A 34 6.95 7.89 9.08
N TYR A 35 8.12 7.36 8.78
CA TYR A 35 8.87 6.54 9.73
C TYR A 35 9.20 7.33 11.01
N ASN A 36 9.58 8.60 10.86
CA ASN A 36 9.90 9.42 12.01
C ASN A 36 8.68 9.65 12.91
N ALA A 37 7.50 9.68 12.33
CA ALA A 37 6.26 9.83 13.09
C ALA A 37 5.75 8.50 13.64
N ASP A 38 6.08 7.40 12.99
CA ASP A 38 5.64 6.06 13.38
C ASP A 38 6.73 5.06 13.02
N SER A 39 7.56 4.73 13.99
CA SER A 39 8.72 3.85 13.76
C SER A 39 8.33 2.41 13.46
N SER A 40 7.07 2.04 13.58
CA SER A 40 6.61 0.72 13.18
C SER A 40 6.36 0.62 11.67
N PHE A 41 6.40 1.75 10.97
CA PHE A 41 6.19 1.76 9.52
C PHE A 41 7.34 1.05 8.79
N SER A 42 6.98 0.13 7.90
CA SER A 42 7.92 -0.57 7.03
C SER A 42 7.45 -0.43 5.59
N ALA A 43 8.33 0.10 4.73
CA ALA A 43 8.00 0.25 3.31
C ALA A 43 7.77 -1.11 2.65
N GLU A 44 8.53 -2.14 3.05
CA GLU A 44 8.36 -3.47 2.48
C GLU A 44 7.03 -4.08 2.87
N GLU A 45 6.66 -3.97 4.15
CA GLU A 45 5.39 -4.48 4.61
C GLU A 45 4.23 -3.70 4.00
N PHE A 46 4.41 -2.38 3.87
CA PHE A 46 3.39 -1.55 3.22
C PHE A 46 3.17 -2.03 1.78
N LEU A 47 4.23 -2.23 1.03
CA LEU A 47 4.10 -2.63 -0.38
C LEU A 47 3.47 -4.02 -0.52
N ARG A 48 3.81 -4.92 0.38
CA ARG A 48 3.18 -6.25 0.41
C ARG A 48 1.68 -6.12 0.65
N GLY A 49 1.30 -5.28 1.61
CA GLY A 49 -0.10 -5.00 1.90
C GLY A 49 -0.81 -4.32 0.74
N ALA A 50 -0.11 -3.43 0.04
CA ALA A 50 -0.69 -2.73 -1.11
C ALA A 50 -0.97 -3.68 -2.27
N LYS A 51 -0.11 -4.68 -2.47
CA LYS A 51 -0.37 -5.71 -3.49
C LYS A 51 -1.58 -6.56 -3.11
N ALA A 52 -1.68 -6.93 -1.85
CA ALA A 52 -2.83 -7.69 -1.36
C ALA A 52 -4.11 -6.86 -1.48
N ALA A 53 -4.04 -5.58 -1.15
CA ALA A 53 -5.19 -4.68 -1.26
C ALA A 53 -5.66 -4.55 -2.71
N TYR A 54 -4.71 -4.42 -3.64
CA TYR A 54 -5.05 -4.33 -5.05
C TYR A 54 -5.84 -5.57 -5.48
N THR A 55 -5.36 -6.75 -5.13
CA THR A 55 -6.01 -8.00 -5.46
C THR A 55 -7.41 -8.08 -4.87
N MET A 56 -7.55 -7.72 -3.59
CA MET A 56 -8.84 -7.77 -2.91
C MET A 56 -9.84 -6.76 -3.49
N ILE A 57 -9.37 -5.55 -3.74
CA ILE A 57 -10.24 -4.47 -4.21
C ILE A 57 -10.69 -4.73 -5.65
N VAL A 58 -9.77 -5.10 -6.53
CA VAL A 58 -10.12 -5.40 -7.92
C VAL A 58 -11.08 -6.58 -7.98
N GLY A 59 -10.82 -7.62 -7.18
CA GLY A 59 -11.70 -8.79 -7.12
C GLY A 59 -13.09 -8.45 -6.61
N ALA A 60 -13.17 -7.67 -5.54
CA ALA A 60 -14.46 -7.26 -4.99
C ALA A 60 -15.23 -6.39 -5.97
N TYR A 61 -14.54 -5.46 -6.63
CA TYR A 61 -15.17 -4.62 -7.65
C TYR A 61 -15.70 -5.48 -8.80
N SER A 62 -14.91 -6.43 -9.25
CA SER A 62 -15.30 -7.33 -10.33
C SER A 62 -16.59 -8.08 -10.01
N ARG A 63 -16.74 -8.53 -8.76
CA ARG A 63 -17.91 -9.26 -8.31
C ARG A 63 -19.07 -8.35 -7.90
N GLY A 64 -18.85 -7.05 -7.84
CA GLY A 64 -19.85 -6.13 -7.32
C GLY A 64 -20.08 -6.28 -5.83
N ASP A 65 -19.06 -6.71 -5.10
CA ASP A 65 -19.15 -7.00 -3.67
C ASP A 65 -18.90 -5.72 -2.87
N ARG A 66 -19.96 -4.96 -2.64
CA ARG A 66 -19.90 -3.68 -1.94
C ARG A 66 -19.49 -3.83 -0.49
N ALA A 67 -19.91 -4.91 0.15
CA ALA A 67 -19.57 -5.13 1.55
C ALA A 67 -18.07 -5.34 1.74
N ALA A 68 -17.43 -6.02 0.79
CA ALA A 68 -16.00 -6.23 0.85
C ALA A 68 -15.23 -4.94 0.54
N LEU A 69 -15.77 -4.08 -0.32
CA LEU A 69 -15.12 -2.81 -0.67
C LEU A 69 -15.20 -1.77 0.43
N ARG A 70 -16.30 -1.70 1.14
CA ARG A 70 -16.59 -0.61 2.07
C ARG A 70 -15.46 -0.36 3.08
N PRO A 71 -14.91 -1.37 3.75
CA PRO A 71 -13.84 -1.12 4.73
C PRO A 71 -12.48 -0.82 4.11
N LEU A 72 -12.32 -0.96 2.81
CA LEU A 72 -11.03 -0.77 2.14
C LEU A 72 -10.90 0.58 1.46
N LEU A 73 -12.00 1.28 1.25
CA LEU A 73 -12.04 2.52 0.49
C LEU A 73 -12.46 3.69 1.37
N ASP A 74 -11.85 4.84 1.11
CA ASP A 74 -12.35 6.07 1.68
C ASP A 74 -13.76 6.36 1.10
N ASP A 75 -14.52 7.18 1.80
CA ASP A 75 -15.93 7.41 1.44
C ASP A 75 -16.12 7.88 0.00
N ASP A 76 -15.31 8.84 -0.42
CA ASP A 76 -15.44 9.40 -1.78
C ASP A 76 -15.12 8.36 -2.84
N VAL A 77 -14.10 7.55 -2.60
CA VAL A 77 -13.73 6.48 -3.52
C VAL A 77 -14.82 5.43 -3.55
N TYR A 78 -15.36 5.09 -2.40
CA TYR A 78 -16.44 4.11 -2.33
C TYR A 78 -17.65 4.57 -3.13
N GLU A 79 -18.04 5.84 -3.00
CA GLU A 79 -19.19 6.36 -3.74
C GLU A 79 -18.98 6.27 -5.25
N ALA A 80 -17.78 6.60 -5.72
CA ALA A 80 -17.47 6.52 -7.15
C ALA A 80 -17.52 5.08 -7.65
N TRP A 81 -17.00 4.15 -6.87
CA TRP A 81 -16.96 2.75 -7.27
C TRP A 81 -18.35 2.11 -7.17
N ASP A 82 -19.15 2.50 -6.18
CA ASP A 82 -20.52 2.05 -6.08
C ASP A 82 -21.32 2.50 -7.29
N ALA A 83 -21.14 3.74 -7.73
CA ALA A 83 -21.81 4.23 -8.94
C ALA A 83 -21.37 3.45 -10.18
N ALA A 84 -20.08 3.12 -10.27
CA ALA A 84 -19.56 2.34 -11.39
C ALA A 84 -20.13 0.91 -11.39
N ILE A 85 -20.27 0.29 -10.22
CA ILE A 85 -20.90 -1.02 -10.12
C ILE A 85 -22.36 -0.96 -10.57
N LYS A 86 -23.10 0.06 -10.13
CA LYS A 86 -24.48 0.24 -10.55
C LYS A 86 -24.61 0.40 -12.05
N ALA A 87 -23.73 1.19 -12.66
CA ALA A 87 -23.74 1.39 -14.10
C ALA A 87 -23.48 0.08 -14.84
N ARG A 88 -22.59 -0.74 -14.31
CA ARG A 88 -22.29 -2.03 -14.93
C ARG A 88 -23.45 -3.03 -14.78
N GLU A 89 -24.19 -2.95 -13.68
CA GLU A 89 -25.34 -3.84 -13.46
C GLU A 89 -26.43 -3.64 -14.50
N THR A 90 -26.51 -2.46 -15.09
CA THR A 90 -27.48 -2.16 -16.15
C THR A 90 -26.90 -2.29 -17.55
N SER A 91 -25.66 -2.78 -17.65
CA SER A 91 -24.92 -2.94 -18.88
C SER A 91 -24.68 -4.41 -19.15
N SER A 92 -24.43 -4.76 -20.41
CA SER A 92 -24.02 -6.11 -20.77
C SER A 92 -22.52 -6.30 -20.69
N ASP A 93 -21.79 -5.28 -20.27
CA ASP A 93 -20.33 -5.35 -20.19
C ASP A 93 -19.89 -6.34 -19.13
N ARG A 94 -18.87 -7.10 -19.45
CA ARG A 94 -18.27 -8.01 -18.48
C ARG A 94 -17.29 -7.27 -17.61
N ALA A 95 -17.19 -7.70 -16.37
CA ALA A 95 -16.18 -7.19 -15.47
C ALA A 95 -14.84 -7.81 -15.81
N PHE A 96 -13.79 -7.01 -15.69
CA PHE A 96 -12.42 -7.52 -15.84
C PHE A 96 -11.96 -8.08 -14.51
N GLU A 97 -11.28 -9.22 -14.57
CA GLU A 97 -10.70 -9.85 -13.39
C GLU A 97 -9.20 -9.71 -13.43
N LEU A 98 -8.59 -9.65 -12.27
CA LEU A 98 -7.13 -9.57 -12.17
C LEU A 98 -6.51 -10.90 -12.56
N LEU A 99 -5.60 -10.86 -13.53
CA LEU A 99 -4.82 -12.02 -13.93
C LEU A 99 -3.49 -12.06 -13.19
N ARG A 100 -2.80 -10.93 -13.12
CA ARG A 100 -1.56 -10.83 -12.35
C ARG A 100 -1.15 -9.38 -12.17
N ILE A 101 -0.40 -9.12 -11.11
CA ILE A 101 0.27 -7.84 -10.92
C ILE A 101 1.67 -8.00 -11.51
N LYS A 102 1.97 -7.24 -12.55
CA LYS A 102 3.29 -7.28 -13.19
C LYS A 102 4.30 -6.46 -12.42
N ARG A 103 3.86 -5.36 -11.83
CA ARG A 103 4.73 -4.42 -11.12
C ARG A 103 3.95 -3.64 -10.10
N ALA A 104 4.57 -3.40 -8.97
CA ALA A 104 4.04 -2.51 -7.95
C ALA A 104 5.22 -1.83 -7.27
N GLU A 105 5.26 -0.50 -7.32
CA GLU A 105 6.35 0.30 -6.77
C GLU A 105 5.80 1.50 -6.03
N ILE A 106 6.43 1.87 -4.93
CA ILE A 106 6.05 3.09 -4.24
C ILE A 106 6.51 4.27 -5.07
N ASP A 107 5.58 5.16 -5.39
CA ASP A 107 5.80 6.28 -6.29
C ASP A 107 5.96 7.59 -5.53
N ARG A 108 5.21 7.78 -4.45
CA ARG A 108 5.22 9.01 -3.67
C ARG A 108 4.77 8.73 -2.26
N ALA A 109 5.22 9.55 -1.32
CA ALA A 109 4.78 9.47 0.06
C ALA A 109 4.84 10.84 0.67
N ASP A 110 3.89 11.15 1.53
CA ASP A 110 3.94 12.38 2.31
C ASP A 110 3.22 12.20 3.64
N LEU A 111 3.51 13.10 4.55
CA LEU A 111 2.85 13.18 5.84
C LEU A 111 2.36 14.61 6.00
N ASP A 112 1.07 14.79 6.17
CA ASP A 112 0.48 16.11 6.32
C ASP A 112 -0.60 16.07 7.37
N ALA A 113 -0.47 16.93 8.37
CA ALA A 113 -1.44 17.04 9.46
C ALA A 113 -1.77 15.69 10.10
N GLY A 114 -0.76 14.84 10.27
CA GLY A 114 -0.93 13.53 10.89
C GLY A 114 -1.46 12.46 9.95
N ILE A 115 -1.72 12.79 8.71
CA ILE A 115 -2.20 11.83 7.72
C ILE A 115 -1.05 11.43 6.81
N ALA A 116 -0.73 10.15 6.82
CA ALA A 116 0.27 9.59 5.92
C ALA A 116 -0.43 9.16 4.63
N ARG A 117 0.13 9.54 3.49
CA ARG A 117 -0.33 9.08 2.19
C ARG A 117 0.84 8.48 1.44
N VAL A 118 0.62 7.30 0.89
CA VAL A 118 1.64 6.60 0.11
C VAL A 118 0.99 6.15 -1.18
N SER A 119 1.59 6.54 -2.30
CA SER A 119 1.08 6.19 -3.62
C SER A 119 1.90 5.04 -4.20
N VAL A 120 1.20 4.09 -4.79
CA VAL A 120 1.80 2.91 -5.41
C VAL A 120 1.45 2.93 -6.89
N ARG A 121 2.47 2.77 -7.71
CA ARG A 121 2.29 2.63 -9.16
C ARG A 121 2.18 1.14 -9.47
N TYR A 122 1.05 0.76 -10.06
CA TYR A 122 0.79 -0.62 -10.44
C TYR A 122 0.79 -0.78 -11.94
N GLU A 123 1.25 -1.94 -12.38
CA GLU A 123 1.03 -2.42 -13.72
C GLU A 123 0.47 -3.82 -13.58
N ALA A 124 -0.72 -4.06 -14.11
CA ALA A 124 -1.44 -5.31 -13.90
C ALA A 124 -2.13 -5.76 -15.17
N ASP A 125 -2.20 -7.06 -15.37
CA ASP A 125 -2.95 -7.64 -16.47
C ASP A 125 -4.34 -8.03 -16.00
N LEU A 126 -5.33 -7.59 -16.72
CA LEU A 126 -6.74 -7.85 -16.43
C LEU A 126 -7.38 -8.55 -17.63
N GLY A 127 -8.37 -9.38 -17.38
CA GLY A 127 -9.07 -10.06 -18.45
C GLY A 127 -10.55 -10.26 -18.14
N ASP A 128 -11.37 -10.33 -19.21
CA ASP A 128 -12.81 -10.58 -19.08
C ASP A 128 -13.21 -11.94 -19.65
N GLY A 129 -12.23 -12.78 -19.95
CA GLY A 129 -12.44 -14.09 -20.56
C GLY A 129 -12.27 -14.10 -22.07
N GLU A 130 -12.27 -12.95 -22.72
CA GLU A 130 -12.07 -12.81 -24.17
C GLU A 130 -10.90 -11.91 -24.48
N VAL A 131 -10.80 -10.79 -23.80
CA VAL A 131 -9.74 -9.81 -24.02
C VAL A 131 -8.91 -9.64 -22.76
N THR A 132 -7.66 -9.34 -22.96
CA THR A 132 -6.74 -8.98 -21.87
C THR A 132 -6.26 -7.57 -22.10
N ARG A 133 -6.16 -6.80 -21.03
CA ARG A 133 -5.59 -5.46 -21.08
C ARG A 133 -4.63 -5.24 -19.92
N THR A 134 -3.72 -4.31 -20.11
CA THR A 134 -2.81 -3.91 -19.05
C THR A 134 -3.29 -2.60 -18.45
N ALA A 135 -3.50 -2.60 -17.15
CA ALA A 135 -3.86 -1.40 -16.42
C ALA A 135 -2.58 -0.81 -15.82
N LYS A 136 -2.40 0.50 -15.99
CA LYS A 136 -1.31 1.25 -15.38
C LYS A 136 -1.93 2.34 -14.55
N GLU A 137 -1.84 2.22 -13.25
CA GLU A 137 -2.54 3.09 -12.32
C GLU A 137 -1.68 3.45 -11.14
N ILE A 138 -1.98 4.60 -10.54
CA ILE A 138 -1.36 5.03 -9.30
C ILE A 138 -2.48 5.08 -8.27
N TRP A 139 -2.34 4.29 -7.22
CA TRP A 139 -3.29 4.24 -6.12
C TRP A 139 -2.66 4.88 -4.90
N THR A 140 -3.38 5.81 -4.29
CA THR A 140 -2.91 6.48 -3.08
C THR A 140 -3.67 5.94 -1.89
N PHE A 141 -2.93 5.41 -0.92
CA PHE A 141 -3.48 4.92 0.33
C PHE A 141 -3.19 5.92 1.43
N LYS A 142 -4.10 6.04 2.39
CA LYS A 142 -3.90 6.93 3.52
C LYS A 142 -4.14 6.23 4.85
N ARG A 143 -3.50 6.74 5.88
CA ARG A 143 -3.68 6.28 7.25
C ARG A 143 -3.36 7.42 8.19
N GLU A 144 -4.18 7.57 9.21
CA GLU A 144 -3.85 8.51 10.28
C GLU A 144 -2.78 7.89 11.16
N VAL A 145 -1.63 8.58 11.30
CA VAL A 145 -0.47 8.05 11.99
C VAL A 145 -0.80 8.02 13.47
N GLY A 146 -1.28 8.04 14.22
CA GLY A 146 -1.63 7.92 15.61
C GLY A 146 -2.84 7.04 15.85
N SER A 147 -3.45 6.58 14.78
CA SER A 147 -4.64 5.74 14.90
C SER A 147 -4.26 4.34 15.38
N GLN A 148 -5.13 3.75 16.18
CA GLN A 148 -4.96 2.36 16.59
C GLN A 148 -5.32 1.40 15.47
N ASP A 149 -6.03 1.88 14.46
CA ASP A 149 -6.35 1.08 13.30
C ASP A 149 -5.13 1.03 12.37
N PRO A 150 -4.53 -0.15 12.17
CA PRO A 150 -3.33 -0.25 11.34
C PRO A 150 -3.63 -0.25 9.84
N ASN A 151 -4.89 -0.28 9.46
CA ASN A 151 -5.26 -0.44 8.07
C ASN A 151 -5.18 0.87 7.30
N TRP A 152 -4.74 0.76 6.06
CA TRP A 152 -4.72 1.89 5.14
C TRP A 152 -5.97 1.84 4.29
N LEU A 153 -6.49 3.00 3.92
CA LEU A 153 -7.66 3.11 3.05
C LEU A 153 -7.24 3.64 1.71
N LEU A 154 -7.89 3.15 0.66
CA LEU A 154 -7.67 3.70 -0.67
C LEU A 154 -8.34 5.07 -0.75
N ASP A 155 -7.53 6.08 -1.04
CA ASP A 155 -7.94 7.48 -1.03
C ASP A 155 -8.09 8.05 -2.44
N ASP A 156 -7.36 7.50 -3.41
CA ASP A 156 -7.40 8.02 -4.77
C ASP A 156 -6.87 6.98 -5.75
N VAL A 157 -7.43 6.98 -6.95
CA VAL A 157 -6.97 6.16 -8.07
C VAL A 157 -6.79 7.08 -9.26
N ASP A 158 -5.61 7.01 -9.86
CA ASP A 158 -5.27 7.83 -11.01
C ASP A 158 -4.67 6.95 -12.09
N VAL A 159 -4.73 7.41 -13.33
CA VAL A 159 -4.15 6.69 -14.44
C VAL A 159 -2.67 7.08 -14.53
N ALA A 160 -1.80 6.09 -14.65
CA ALA A 160 -0.38 6.34 -14.81
C ALA A 160 -0.06 6.60 -16.28
N ALA A 161 0.81 7.57 -16.50
CA ALA A 161 1.26 7.89 -17.85
C ALA A 161 2.24 6.83 -18.35
#